data_17b29c468c618807b00c491113f85f51
#
_entry.id   17b29c468c618807b00c491113f85f51
#
_cell.length_a   1.000
_cell.length_b   1.000
_cell.length_c   1.000
_cell.angle_alpha   90.00
_cell.angle_beta   90.00
_cell.angle_gamma   90.00
#
_symmetry.space_group_name_H-M   'P 1'
#
loop_
_entity.id
_entity.type
_entity.pdbx_description
1 polymer ?
#
loop_
_entity_poly.entity_id
_entity_poly.type
_entity_poly.pdbx_seq_one_letter_code
_entity_poly.pdbx_strand_id
1 'polypeptide(L)'
;MTRLLDGNRRECARIVQLLLDQNIEIKALYTDLFQKSLYEVGRLWEFNKISVAKEHLVTAITEGLLNLVYPRLFDRAAPDFSNARKVVISCAANEFHQIGGKMVADMFELNGWDSQFIGANTPEDHMLAHIQDEKPDLVGLSVSVYFNMPALKAGLAAIRGNFQHLDILVGGQAFNWGGTEIPRQYSGTTYVPSLDGLTSLITA
;
A
#
# COMPACT_ATOMS: atom_id res chain seq x y z
N MET A 1 -4.92 -0.91 -19.97
CA MET A 1 -5.37 0.47 -19.80
C MET A 1 -6.74 0.72 -20.47
N THR A 2 -6.92 0.60 -21.80
CA THR A 2 -8.19 0.91 -22.46
C THR A 2 -9.40 0.23 -21.82
N ARG A 3 -9.35 -1.09 -21.58
CA ARG A 3 -10.46 -1.84 -20.94
C ARG A 3 -10.80 -1.36 -19.53
N LEU A 4 -9.80 -0.90 -18.81
CA LEU A 4 -9.96 -0.35 -17.47
C LEU A 4 -10.69 1.01 -17.52
N LEU A 5 -10.27 1.90 -18.42
CA LEU A 5 -10.92 3.19 -18.66
C LEU A 5 -12.34 3.03 -19.22
N ASP A 6 -12.62 2.00 -20.03
CA ASP A 6 -13.96 1.67 -20.52
C ASP A 6 -14.90 1.14 -19.42
N GLY A 7 -14.37 0.83 -18.23
CA GLY A 7 -15.12 0.21 -17.14
C GLY A 7 -15.42 -1.27 -17.36
N ASN A 8 -14.72 -1.92 -18.30
CA ASN A 8 -14.93 -3.31 -18.65
C ASN A 8 -14.25 -4.25 -17.63
N ARG A 9 -14.80 -4.29 -16.42
CA ARG A 9 -14.23 -5.08 -15.31
C ARG A 9 -14.15 -6.58 -15.62
N ARG A 10 -15.07 -7.13 -16.44
CA ARG A 10 -15.05 -8.54 -16.82
C ARG A 10 -13.79 -8.88 -17.63
N GLU A 11 -13.48 -8.05 -18.62
CA GLU A 11 -12.28 -8.23 -19.42
C GLU A 11 -11.00 -7.95 -18.63
N CYS A 12 -11.01 -6.97 -17.74
CA CYS A 12 -9.90 -6.71 -16.81
C CYS A 12 -9.64 -7.94 -15.91
N ALA A 13 -10.69 -8.54 -15.33
CA ALA A 13 -10.56 -9.73 -14.51
C ALA A 13 -10.03 -10.93 -15.32
N ARG A 14 -10.52 -11.11 -16.57
CA ARG A 14 -10.02 -12.17 -17.47
C ARG A 14 -8.52 -12.02 -17.75
N ILE A 15 -8.05 -10.78 -17.99
CA ILE A 15 -6.62 -10.51 -18.23
C ILE A 15 -5.79 -10.83 -16.98
N VAL A 16 -6.21 -10.38 -15.80
CA VAL A 16 -5.50 -10.66 -14.54
C VAL A 16 -5.46 -12.17 -14.28
N GLN A 17 -6.59 -12.87 -14.46
CA GLN A 17 -6.64 -14.33 -14.28
C GLN A 17 -5.68 -15.06 -15.22
N LEU A 18 -5.62 -14.67 -16.50
CA LEU A 18 -4.67 -15.26 -17.45
C LEU A 18 -3.21 -15.07 -17.02
N LEU A 19 -2.87 -13.89 -16.49
CA LEU A 19 -1.51 -13.63 -15.98
C LEU A 19 -1.20 -14.49 -14.76
N LEU A 20 -2.17 -14.64 -13.85
CA LEU A 20 -2.03 -15.53 -12.69
C LEU A 20 -1.88 -17.00 -13.11
N ASP A 21 -2.63 -17.46 -14.11
CA ASP A 21 -2.54 -18.82 -14.64
C ASP A 21 -1.20 -19.09 -15.35
N GLN A 22 -0.56 -18.06 -15.88
CA GLN A 22 0.80 -18.09 -16.41
C GLN A 22 1.89 -18.03 -15.33
N ASN A 23 1.49 -18.01 -14.04
CA ASN A 23 2.39 -17.90 -12.89
C ASN A 23 3.28 -16.62 -12.90
N ILE A 24 2.78 -15.52 -13.45
CA ILE A 24 3.44 -14.23 -13.32
C ILE A 24 3.62 -13.91 -11.84
N GLU A 25 4.80 -13.45 -11.46
CA GLU A 25 5.06 -13.05 -10.07
C GLU A 25 4.12 -11.95 -9.60
N ILE A 26 3.58 -12.08 -8.39
CA ILE A 26 2.65 -11.11 -7.81
C ILE A 26 3.27 -9.72 -7.77
N LYS A 27 4.56 -9.62 -7.41
CA LYS A 27 5.29 -8.34 -7.44
C LYS A 27 5.26 -7.70 -8.82
N ALA A 28 5.53 -8.47 -9.88
CA ALA A 28 5.49 -7.96 -11.26
C ALA A 28 4.07 -7.52 -11.65
N LEU A 29 3.04 -8.27 -11.24
CA LEU A 29 1.65 -7.89 -11.45
C LEU A 29 1.32 -6.56 -10.76
N TYR A 30 1.83 -6.35 -9.54
CA TYR A 30 1.63 -5.11 -8.78
C TYR A 30 2.37 -3.93 -9.40
N THR A 31 3.65 -4.09 -9.74
CA THR A 31 4.48 -2.99 -10.26
C THR A 31 4.18 -2.68 -11.71
N ASP A 32 4.05 -3.69 -12.56
CA ASP A 32 3.99 -3.50 -14.02
C ASP A 32 2.57 -3.34 -14.56
N LEU A 33 1.57 -3.85 -13.84
CA LEU A 33 0.19 -3.71 -14.27
C LEU A 33 -0.59 -2.73 -13.39
N PHE A 34 -0.77 -3.00 -12.10
CA PHE A 34 -1.65 -2.21 -11.25
C PHE A 34 -1.08 -0.83 -10.98
N GLN A 35 0.14 -0.71 -10.49
CA GLN A 35 0.78 0.56 -10.18
C GLN A 35 0.88 1.46 -11.40
N LYS A 36 1.40 0.93 -12.54
CA LYS A 36 1.51 1.71 -13.79
C LYS A 36 0.14 2.16 -14.30
N SER A 37 -0.88 1.32 -14.20
CA SER A 37 -2.24 1.67 -14.60
C SER A 37 -2.82 2.78 -13.73
N LEU A 38 -2.68 2.68 -12.40
CA LEU A 38 -3.18 3.69 -11.47
C LEU A 38 -2.43 5.02 -11.61
N TYR A 39 -1.12 4.99 -11.82
CA TYR A 39 -0.34 6.21 -12.06
C TYR A 39 -0.76 6.92 -13.33
N GLU A 40 -1.00 6.18 -14.42
CA GLU A 40 -1.50 6.77 -15.66
C GLU A 40 -2.92 7.33 -15.51
N VAL A 41 -3.78 6.66 -14.75
CA VAL A 41 -5.13 7.16 -14.44
C VAL A 41 -5.06 8.44 -13.60
N GLY A 42 -4.21 8.50 -12.58
CA GLY A 42 -3.96 9.71 -11.80
C GLY A 42 -3.47 10.86 -12.68
N ARG A 43 -2.50 10.60 -13.56
CA ARG A 43 -2.01 11.59 -14.54
C ARG A 43 -3.12 12.10 -15.46
N LEU A 44 -3.95 11.22 -16.00
CA LEU A 44 -5.07 11.61 -16.87
C LEU A 44 -6.07 12.48 -16.10
N TRP A 45 -6.33 12.20 -14.85
CA TRP A 45 -7.18 13.00 -13.98
C TRP A 45 -6.57 14.37 -13.68
N GLU A 46 -5.30 14.45 -13.30
CA GLU A 46 -4.58 15.71 -13.05
C GLU A 46 -4.61 16.66 -14.27
N PHE A 47 -4.51 16.10 -15.48
CA PHE A 47 -4.61 16.86 -16.73
C PHE A 47 -6.04 17.06 -17.23
N ASN A 48 -7.06 16.80 -16.42
CA ASN A 48 -8.47 16.92 -16.78
C ASN A 48 -8.87 16.14 -18.06
N LYS A 49 -8.19 15.01 -18.35
CA LYS A 49 -8.51 14.12 -19.47
C LYS A 49 -9.61 13.12 -19.13
N ILE A 50 -9.80 12.86 -17.86
CA ILE A 50 -10.88 12.02 -17.32
C ILE A 50 -11.52 12.73 -16.12
N SER A 51 -12.78 12.38 -15.83
CA SER A 51 -13.48 12.89 -14.66
C SER A 51 -13.09 12.14 -13.39
N VAL A 52 -13.32 12.74 -12.21
CA VAL A 52 -13.21 12.08 -10.89
C VAL A 52 -14.03 10.78 -10.86
N ALA A 53 -15.26 10.79 -11.42
CA ALA A 53 -16.09 9.58 -11.47
C ALA A 53 -15.44 8.45 -12.27
N LYS A 54 -14.68 8.78 -13.32
CA LYS A 54 -13.94 7.80 -14.12
C LYS A 54 -12.74 7.27 -13.35
N GLU A 55 -12.01 8.12 -12.63
CA GLU A 55 -10.92 7.72 -11.75
C GLU A 55 -11.42 6.77 -10.65
N HIS A 56 -12.53 7.12 -9.96
CA HIS A 56 -13.14 6.26 -8.94
C HIS A 56 -13.62 4.91 -9.49
N LEU A 57 -14.17 4.89 -10.72
CA LEU A 57 -14.55 3.64 -11.37
C LEU A 57 -13.34 2.72 -11.59
N VAL A 58 -12.22 3.29 -12.05
CA VAL A 58 -10.97 2.55 -12.27
C VAL A 58 -10.41 2.02 -10.94
N THR A 59 -10.40 2.85 -9.90
CA THR A 59 -9.95 2.47 -8.56
C THR A 59 -10.78 1.29 -8.02
N ALA A 60 -12.12 1.38 -8.08
CA ALA A 60 -13.01 0.30 -7.63
C ALA A 60 -12.83 -1.00 -8.43
N ILE A 61 -12.59 -0.92 -9.75
CA ILE A 61 -12.28 -2.11 -10.55
C ILE A 61 -10.95 -2.71 -10.09
N THR A 62 -9.91 -1.88 -9.91
CA THR A 62 -8.58 -2.35 -9.51
C THR A 62 -8.59 -3.00 -8.13
N GLU A 63 -9.34 -2.46 -7.17
CA GLU A 63 -9.55 -3.11 -5.86
C GLU A 63 -10.18 -4.50 -6.00
N GLY A 64 -11.18 -4.63 -6.87
CA GLY A 64 -11.77 -5.93 -7.17
C GLY A 64 -10.79 -6.91 -7.82
N LEU A 65 -9.86 -6.41 -8.65
CA LEU A 65 -8.83 -7.23 -9.29
C LEU A 65 -7.76 -7.72 -8.30
N LEU A 66 -7.42 -6.92 -7.28
CA LEU A 66 -6.51 -7.35 -6.21
C LEU A 66 -7.03 -8.58 -5.48
N ASN A 67 -8.35 -8.70 -5.30
CA ASN A 67 -8.94 -9.88 -4.65
C ASN A 67 -8.70 -11.19 -5.42
N LEU A 68 -8.42 -11.13 -6.73
CA LEU A 68 -8.06 -12.32 -7.52
C LEU A 68 -6.64 -12.83 -7.18
N VAL A 69 -5.81 -12.00 -6.57
CA VAL A 69 -4.43 -12.34 -6.19
C VAL A 69 -4.40 -13.16 -4.89
N TYR A 70 -5.34 -12.95 -3.97
CA TYR A 70 -5.35 -13.58 -2.65
C TYR A 70 -5.17 -15.10 -2.63
N PRO A 71 -5.86 -15.90 -3.49
CA PRO A 71 -5.62 -17.35 -3.49
C PRO A 71 -4.15 -17.70 -3.74
N ARG A 72 -3.45 -16.91 -4.54
CA ARG A 72 -2.03 -17.11 -4.82
C ARG A 72 -1.11 -16.67 -3.68
N LEU A 73 -1.53 -15.71 -2.86
CA LEU A 73 -0.82 -15.33 -1.64
C LEU A 73 -0.86 -16.49 -0.64
N PHE A 74 -2.03 -17.12 -0.45
CA PHE A 74 -2.23 -18.19 0.52
C PHE A 74 -1.68 -19.54 0.06
N ASP A 75 -1.64 -19.83 -1.26
CA ASP A 75 -1.10 -21.07 -1.82
C ASP A 75 0.42 -21.24 -1.58
N ARG A 76 1.14 -20.16 -1.29
CA ARG A 76 2.58 -20.17 -1.01
C ARG A 76 2.92 -20.55 0.44
N ALA A 77 2.31 -21.62 0.95
CA ALA A 77 2.45 -22.17 2.27
C ALA A 77 1.92 -21.22 3.37
N ALA A 78 0.86 -21.61 4.06
CA ALA A 78 0.48 -20.92 5.29
C ALA A 78 1.73 -20.85 6.17
N PRO A 79 2.37 -19.69 6.31
CA PRO A 79 3.52 -19.60 7.19
C PRO A 79 3.01 -19.93 8.60
N ASP A 80 3.79 -20.65 9.35
CA ASP A 80 3.56 -20.74 10.79
C ASP A 80 3.84 -19.34 11.35
N PHE A 81 2.79 -18.53 11.48
CA PHE A 81 2.86 -17.17 12.01
C PHE A 81 3.18 -17.12 13.49
N SER A 82 3.33 -18.29 14.18
CA SER A 82 3.60 -18.32 15.64
C SER A 82 4.90 -17.59 16.02
N ASN A 83 5.84 -17.45 15.09
CA ASN A 83 7.10 -16.73 15.26
C ASN A 83 7.35 -15.69 14.14
N ALA A 84 6.35 -15.36 13.34
CA ALA A 84 6.50 -14.38 12.28
C ALA A 84 6.62 -12.96 12.86
N ARG A 85 7.46 -12.13 12.23
CA ARG A 85 7.47 -10.70 12.51
C ARG A 85 6.13 -10.10 12.08
N LYS A 86 5.61 -9.17 12.89
CA LYS A 86 4.32 -8.55 12.63
C LYS A 86 4.47 -7.14 12.07
N VAL A 87 3.65 -6.81 11.08
CA VAL A 87 3.58 -5.46 10.51
C VAL A 87 2.15 -4.96 10.46
N VAL A 88 1.93 -3.71 10.85
CA VAL A 88 0.67 -2.99 10.66
C VAL A 88 0.87 -1.92 9.59
N ILE A 89 0.08 -1.98 8.52
CA ILE A 89 0.10 -1.00 7.43
C ILE A 89 -1.19 -0.18 7.47
N SER A 90 -1.06 1.14 7.42
CA SER A 90 -2.17 2.10 7.36
C SER A 90 -1.93 3.15 6.30
N CYS A 91 -2.99 3.79 5.84
CA CYS A 91 -2.85 5.07 5.16
C CYS A 91 -2.80 6.21 6.20
N ALA A 92 -2.14 7.31 5.86
CA ALA A 92 -2.18 8.51 6.68
C ALA A 92 -3.64 8.99 6.86
N ALA A 93 -3.92 9.73 7.93
CA ALA A 93 -5.24 10.31 8.12
C ALA A 93 -5.63 11.19 6.92
N ASN A 94 -6.91 11.18 6.55
CA ASN A 94 -7.46 11.82 5.36
C ASN A 94 -6.94 11.26 4.01
N GLU A 95 -6.17 10.17 4.03
CA GLU A 95 -5.72 9.49 2.82
C GLU A 95 -6.67 8.34 2.48
N PHE A 96 -7.34 8.46 1.33
CA PHE A 96 -8.33 7.47 0.85
C PHE A 96 -7.77 6.55 -0.24
N HIS A 97 -6.56 6.81 -0.77
CA HIS A 97 -5.90 6.00 -1.78
C HIS A 97 -5.22 4.79 -1.14
N GLN A 98 -5.98 3.72 -0.94
CA GLN A 98 -5.54 2.58 -0.13
C GLN A 98 -4.85 1.45 -0.92
N ILE A 99 -4.98 1.40 -2.24
CA ILE A 99 -4.48 0.29 -3.05
C ILE A 99 -2.97 0.09 -2.87
N GLY A 100 -2.20 1.20 -2.82
CA GLY A 100 -0.75 1.14 -2.60
C GLY A 100 -0.39 0.52 -1.25
N GLY A 101 -1.05 0.94 -0.18
CA GLY A 101 -0.86 0.38 1.16
C GLY A 101 -1.22 -1.11 1.23
N LYS A 102 -2.31 -1.50 0.56
CA LYS A 102 -2.72 -2.91 0.47
C LYS A 102 -1.69 -3.77 -0.26
N MET A 103 -1.16 -3.30 -1.41
CA MET A 103 -0.09 -4.01 -2.13
C MET A 103 1.18 -4.14 -1.29
N VAL A 104 1.50 -3.13 -0.47
CA VAL A 104 2.63 -3.19 0.48
C VAL A 104 2.39 -4.27 1.54
N ALA A 105 1.20 -4.34 2.13
CA ALA A 105 0.85 -5.37 3.11
C ALA A 105 0.96 -6.78 2.51
N ASP A 106 0.43 -6.98 1.31
CA ASP A 106 0.53 -8.25 0.58
C ASP A 106 2.01 -8.64 0.30
N MET A 107 2.89 -7.66 0.05
CA MET A 107 4.33 -7.93 -0.13
C MET A 107 5.00 -8.40 1.17
N PHE A 108 4.60 -7.87 2.33
CA PHE A 108 5.06 -8.37 3.63
C PHE A 108 4.60 -9.81 3.85
N GLU A 109 3.33 -10.12 3.58
CA GLU A 109 2.76 -11.46 3.72
C GLU A 109 3.47 -12.49 2.81
N LEU A 110 3.75 -12.13 1.54
CA LEU A 110 4.54 -12.94 0.61
C LEU A 110 5.95 -13.28 1.12
N ASN A 111 6.50 -12.46 2.01
CA ASN A 111 7.81 -12.66 2.62
C ASN A 111 7.73 -13.19 4.05
N GLY A 112 6.60 -13.76 4.46
CA GLY A 112 6.46 -14.51 5.70
C GLY A 112 6.19 -13.65 6.95
N TRP A 113 5.74 -12.40 6.79
CA TRP A 113 5.33 -11.56 7.90
C TRP A 113 3.83 -11.76 8.21
N ASP A 114 3.47 -11.66 9.47
CA ASP A 114 2.07 -11.46 9.89
C ASP A 114 1.69 -10.00 9.57
N SER A 115 0.99 -9.81 8.44
CA SER A 115 0.75 -8.49 7.87
C SER A 115 -0.71 -8.07 8.01
N GLN A 116 -0.94 -6.93 8.65
CA GLN A 116 -2.27 -6.38 8.86
C GLN A 116 -2.41 -5.04 8.13
N PHE A 117 -3.31 -4.96 7.16
CA PHE A 117 -3.70 -3.71 6.52
C PHE A 117 -4.98 -3.17 7.17
N ILE A 118 -4.87 -2.07 7.91
CA ILE A 118 -6.00 -1.46 8.64
C ILE A 118 -6.77 -0.40 7.82
N GLY A 119 -6.37 -0.19 6.56
CA GLY A 119 -7.17 0.56 5.59
C GLY A 119 -6.82 2.03 5.45
N ALA A 120 -7.74 2.73 4.80
CA ALA A 120 -7.68 4.16 4.51
C ALA A 120 -8.30 4.99 5.63
N ASN A 121 -7.78 6.21 5.83
CA ASN A 121 -8.38 7.21 6.71
C ASN A 121 -8.68 6.69 8.14
N THR A 122 -7.81 5.84 8.68
CA THR A 122 -7.97 5.36 10.06
C THR A 122 -7.70 6.53 11.02
N PRO A 123 -8.62 6.84 11.96
CA PRO A 123 -8.38 7.86 12.96
C PRO A 123 -7.12 7.56 13.78
N GLU A 124 -6.35 8.59 14.11
CA GLU A 124 -5.04 8.45 14.74
C GLU A 124 -5.11 7.70 16.07
N ASP A 125 -6.08 8.01 16.91
CA ASP A 125 -6.30 7.36 18.21
C ASP A 125 -6.61 5.86 18.06
N HIS A 126 -7.41 5.49 17.06
CA HIS A 126 -7.72 4.08 16.76
C HIS A 126 -6.50 3.35 16.17
N MET A 127 -5.71 4.00 15.33
CA MET A 127 -4.44 3.43 14.84
C MET A 127 -3.47 3.17 16.00
N LEU A 128 -3.30 4.15 16.90
CA LEU A 128 -2.42 3.98 18.08
C LEU A 128 -2.91 2.86 19.01
N ALA A 129 -4.23 2.77 19.24
CA ALA A 129 -4.81 1.69 20.03
C ALA A 129 -4.54 0.32 19.39
N HIS A 130 -4.72 0.19 18.07
CA HIS A 130 -4.44 -1.04 17.34
C HIS A 130 -2.95 -1.42 17.42
N ILE A 131 -2.03 -0.47 17.26
CA ILE A 131 -0.59 -0.70 17.43
C ILE A 131 -0.27 -1.18 18.87
N GLN A 132 -0.91 -0.59 19.89
CA GLN A 132 -0.73 -0.99 21.29
C GLN A 132 -1.21 -2.42 21.54
N ASP A 133 -2.32 -2.83 20.95
CA ASP A 133 -2.90 -4.16 21.13
C ASP A 133 -2.11 -5.23 20.36
N GLU A 134 -1.75 -4.96 19.11
CA GLU A 134 -1.08 -5.91 18.22
C GLU A 134 0.42 -6.02 18.45
N LYS A 135 1.06 -4.97 19.01
CA LYS A 135 2.51 -4.90 19.29
C LYS A 135 3.35 -5.31 18.10
N PRO A 136 3.17 -4.66 16.93
CA PRO A 136 3.92 -5.02 15.74
C PRO A 136 5.41 -4.70 15.88
N ASP A 137 6.25 -5.41 15.13
CA ASP A 137 7.68 -5.09 14.97
C ASP A 137 7.90 -3.86 14.09
N LEU A 138 6.92 -3.57 13.22
CA LEU A 138 7.02 -2.52 12.22
C LEU A 138 5.64 -1.90 11.93
N VAL A 139 5.60 -0.59 11.72
CA VAL A 139 4.41 0.12 11.21
C VAL A 139 4.73 0.77 9.86
N GLY A 140 3.83 0.64 8.90
CA GLY A 140 3.92 1.32 7.60
C GLY A 140 2.83 2.38 7.43
N LEU A 141 3.20 3.59 7.01
CA LEU A 141 2.27 4.65 6.65
C LEU A 141 2.37 4.98 5.15
N SER A 142 1.24 4.86 4.45
CA SER A 142 1.13 5.20 3.03
C SER A 142 0.48 6.58 2.84
N VAL A 143 1.02 7.38 1.94
CA VAL A 143 0.45 8.66 1.53
C VAL A 143 0.58 8.85 0.02
N SER A 144 -0.54 9.03 -0.67
CA SER A 144 -0.59 9.13 -2.14
C SER A 144 -0.73 10.57 -2.62
N VAL A 145 -1.43 11.42 -1.88
CA VAL A 145 -1.69 12.81 -2.28
C VAL A 145 -0.86 13.76 -1.44
N TYR A 146 -0.12 14.66 -2.11
CA TYR A 146 0.85 15.54 -1.46
C TYR A 146 0.25 16.44 -0.38
N PHE A 147 -0.98 16.92 -0.54
CA PHE A 147 -1.63 17.77 0.48
C PHE A 147 -1.93 17.00 1.78
N ASN A 148 -1.83 15.66 1.80
CA ASN A 148 -1.94 14.84 3.01
C ASN A 148 -0.61 14.69 3.78
N MET A 149 0.49 15.28 3.29
CA MET A 149 1.79 15.23 3.99
C MET A 149 1.75 15.80 5.43
N PRO A 150 0.96 16.84 5.75
CA PRO A 150 0.78 17.26 7.15
C PRO A 150 0.17 16.16 8.03
N ALA A 151 -0.78 15.38 7.52
CA ALA A 151 -1.37 14.26 8.26
C ALA A 151 -0.36 13.12 8.47
N LEU A 152 0.50 12.84 7.49
CA LEU A 152 1.62 11.92 7.67
C LEU A 152 2.53 12.36 8.81
N LYS A 153 2.91 13.66 8.85
CA LYS A 153 3.75 14.20 9.94
C LYS A 153 3.10 14.05 11.31
N ALA A 154 1.80 14.33 11.41
CA ALA A 154 1.04 14.17 12.65
C ALA A 154 1.06 12.69 13.10
N GLY A 155 0.76 11.75 12.20
CA GLY A 155 0.81 10.33 12.50
C GLY A 155 2.20 9.84 12.92
N LEU A 156 3.28 10.29 12.26
CA LEU A 156 4.66 9.99 12.66
C LEU A 156 4.98 10.51 14.07
N ALA A 157 4.59 11.75 14.37
CA ALA A 157 4.78 12.34 15.68
C ALA A 157 4.01 11.56 16.77
N ALA A 158 2.76 11.20 16.49
CA ALA A 158 1.91 10.45 17.40
C ALA A 158 2.46 9.04 17.66
N ILE A 159 2.86 8.30 16.61
CA ILE A 159 3.46 6.97 16.78
C ILE A 159 4.75 7.10 17.58
N ARG A 160 5.65 8.02 17.25
CA ARG A 160 6.92 8.16 17.95
C ARG A 160 6.75 8.62 19.40
N GLY A 161 5.74 9.46 19.68
CA GLY A 161 5.41 9.90 21.04
C GLY A 161 4.95 8.75 21.95
N ASN A 162 4.27 7.74 21.41
CA ASN A 162 3.74 6.61 22.14
C ASN A 162 4.67 5.38 22.09
N PHE A 163 5.44 5.20 21.02
CA PHE A 163 6.24 4.02 20.75
C PHE A 163 7.66 4.42 20.32
N GLN A 164 8.52 4.69 21.29
CA GLN A 164 9.85 5.31 21.05
C GLN A 164 10.80 4.48 20.17
N HIS A 165 10.67 3.14 20.20
CA HIS A 165 11.59 2.21 19.53
C HIS A 165 10.95 1.44 18.38
N LEU A 166 9.68 1.69 18.07
CA LEU A 166 8.98 1.01 16.98
C LEU A 166 9.51 1.49 15.63
N ASP A 167 9.91 0.56 14.79
CA ASP A 167 10.33 0.89 13.42
C ASP A 167 9.14 1.36 12.57
N ILE A 168 9.36 2.40 11.76
CA ILE A 168 8.32 2.97 10.90
C ILE A 168 8.81 3.00 9.45
N LEU A 169 8.00 2.51 8.54
CA LEU A 169 8.18 2.73 7.11
C LEU A 169 7.19 3.78 6.60
N VAL A 170 7.63 4.63 5.70
CA VAL A 170 6.76 5.55 4.99
C VAL A 170 6.98 5.44 3.49
N GLY A 171 5.91 5.58 2.74
CA GLY A 171 5.97 5.54 1.29
C GLY A 171 4.71 6.10 0.65
N GLY A 172 4.66 5.99 -0.67
CA GLY A 172 3.53 6.41 -1.48
C GLY A 172 3.88 7.52 -2.47
N GLN A 173 2.97 7.76 -3.39
CA GLN A 173 3.19 8.63 -4.54
C GLN A 173 3.43 10.10 -4.16
N ALA A 174 2.92 10.55 -3.01
CA ALA A 174 3.09 11.92 -2.53
C ALA A 174 4.56 12.35 -2.45
N PHE A 175 5.46 11.44 -2.14
CA PHE A 175 6.91 11.71 -2.05
C PHE A 175 7.56 12.07 -3.40
N ASN A 176 6.92 11.81 -4.53
CA ASN A 176 7.39 12.26 -5.85
C ASN A 176 7.34 13.80 -5.98
N TRP A 177 6.55 14.46 -5.14
CA TRP A 177 6.36 15.91 -5.14
C TRP A 177 7.15 16.62 -4.03
N GLY A 178 7.82 15.87 -3.15
CA GLY A 178 8.64 16.38 -2.06
C GLY A 178 8.42 15.66 -0.73
N GLY A 179 9.11 16.11 0.32
CA GLY A 179 8.93 15.59 1.68
C GLY A 179 9.79 14.38 2.02
N THR A 180 10.74 13.98 1.17
CA THR A 180 11.65 12.86 1.43
C THR A 180 12.57 13.08 2.63
N GLU A 181 12.67 14.32 3.13
CA GLU A 181 13.38 14.69 4.35
C GLU A 181 12.57 14.47 5.64
N ILE A 182 11.23 14.34 5.53
CA ILE A 182 10.33 14.20 6.68
C ILE A 182 10.67 12.97 7.53
N PRO A 183 10.86 11.77 6.98
CA PRO A 183 11.18 10.58 7.75
C PRO A 183 12.42 10.73 8.62
N ARG A 184 13.41 11.47 8.15
CA ARG A 184 14.66 11.71 8.88
C ARG A 184 14.50 12.52 10.17
N GLN A 185 13.36 13.19 10.35
CA GLN A 185 13.03 13.97 11.54
C GLN A 185 12.53 13.07 12.69
N TYR A 186 12.23 11.80 12.42
CA TYR A 186 11.72 10.83 13.36
C TYR A 186 12.65 9.62 13.41
N SER A 187 13.25 9.34 14.56
CA SER A 187 14.15 8.19 14.74
C SER A 187 13.48 6.87 14.34
N GLY A 188 14.22 5.92 13.79
CA GLY A 188 13.68 4.61 13.36
C GLY A 188 12.64 4.70 12.24
N THR A 189 12.65 5.80 11.45
CA THR A 189 11.72 5.97 10.32
C THR A 189 12.47 5.92 9.00
N THR A 190 12.05 5.03 8.11
CA THR A 190 12.66 4.79 6.79
C THR A 190 11.69 5.13 5.67
N TYR A 191 12.14 5.89 4.69
CA TYR A 191 11.41 6.13 3.44
C TYR A 191 11.66 5.00 2.45
N VAL A 192 10.59 4.44 1.90
CA VAL A 192 10.63 3.39 0.89
C VAL A 192 10.04 3.93 -0.42
N PRO A 193 10.88 4.13 -1.44
CA PRO A 193 10.45 4.79 -2.68
C PRO A 193 9.65 3.87 -3.62
N SER A 194 9.74 2.55 -3.46
CA SER A 194 9.14 1.58 -4.39
C SER A 194 8.94 0.21 -3.75
N LEU A 195 8.13 -0.65 -4.36
CA LEU A 195 8.01 -2.05 -3.96
C LEU A 195 9.32 -2.83 -4.12
N ASP A 196 10.21 -2.43 -5.04
CA ASP A 196 11.55 -3.02 -5.15
C ASP A 196 12.41 -2.67 -3.93
N GLY A 197 12.41 -1.40 -3.53
CA GLY A 197 13.08 -0.96 -2.30
C GLY A 197 12.53 -1.64 -1.06
N LEU A 198 11.20 -1.86 -1.00
CA LEU A 198 10.55 -2.59 0.08
C LEU A 198 11.06 -4.03 0.16
N THR A 199 11.06 -4.76 -0.95
CA THR A 199 11.51 -6.16 -0.98
C THR A 199 12.93 -6.30 -0.44
N SER A 200 13.82 -5.39 -0.82
CA SER A 200 15.22 -5.39 -0.33
C SER A 200 15.32 -5.19 1.19
N LEU A 201 14.40 -4.43 1.79
CA LEU A 201 14.35 -4.21 3.24
C LEU A 201 13.75 -5.40 4.01
N ILE A 202 12.73 -6.05 3.44
CA ILE A 202 12.03 -7.16 4.09
C ILE A 202 12.91 -8.42 4.15
N THR A 203 13.76 -8.62 3.13
CA THR A 203 14.61 -9.81 2.99
C THR A 203 15.99 -9.66 3.61
N ALA A 204 16.36 -8.48 4.11
CA ALA A 204 17.62 -8.19 4.81
C ALA A 204 17.53 -8.52 6.31
#